data_ea832fd5c39bd22d83f1aa7645db3605
#
_entry.id   ea832fd5c39bd22d83f1aa7645db3605
#
_cell.length_a   1.000
_cell.length_b   1.000
_cell.length_c   1.000
_cell.angle_alpha   90.00
_cell.angle_beta   90.00
_cell.angle_gamma   90.00
#
_symmetry.space_group_name_H-M   'P 1'
#
loop_
_entity.id
_entity.type
_entity.pdbx_description
1 polymer ?
#
loop_
_entity_poly.entity_id
_entity_poly.type
_entity_poly.pdbx_seq_one_letter_code
_entity_poly.pdbx_strand_id
1 'polypeptide(L)'
;MKKQIKSLLCGLCAAALALGCAGCGGSAGPEVPAKVTNITVWTYYNGDQLESFTGLVDQFNETVGAQKGIKVSTESQGSVNDLETSVMDSAEGKVGAAAMPNIFSAYADTAYALDQMGMVVDLAPYLTEEEKAQFVEGYLSEGGFGEDGSIKIFPVAKSTELLFLNDTDWQAFADAADVRYEDLATMEGLTAAAEKYYNWTDAQTAAPDDGKALFGRDAMANYMLVGAQQLGDTIFAVKDGRMTVNFERDVARRLWDNYYVPFVRGWFAATGRFRSDDIKTGNVLGYVGSCSSATFFPTRVTNDANESHEISLKTLPAPQFEGGEAVAVQQGAGMVVTAAKEEEVEASVEFLKWFVRAENNIAFSVGSGYLPVTRKANDMQEILASGLTLDDNMQQTLAVAVDTVNGDRLYTPHAFAGSSSARKVLEYGLSDLAAADRETVVQRIAEGRSAAEAEAEFLTDEYFEAWYQDICAKLAQYEG
;
A
#
# COMPACT_ATOMS: atom_id res chain seq x y z
N MET A 1 10.21 -56.28 -11.76
CA MET A 1 9.55 -57.32 -12.56
C MET A 1 8.24 -56.75 -13.06
N LYS A 2 8.21 -56.40 -14.35
CA LYS A 2 7.46 -57.01 -15.43
C LYS A 2 5.97 -57.09 -15.12
N LYS A 3 5.10 -56.58 -15.87
CA LYS A 3 4.77 -56.31 -17.26
C LYS A 3 3.23 -56.35 -17.35
N GLN A 4 2.68 -55.37 -18.03
CA GLN A 4 1.64 -55.45 -19.05
C GLN A 4 0.47 -56.46 -18.87
N ILE A 5 -0.73 -55.98 -19.03
CA ILE A 5 -1.70 -56.59 -19.95
C ILE A 5 -2.46 -55.48 -20.68
N LYS A 6 -2.42 -55.62 -21.99
CA LYS A 6 -3.03 -54.84 -23.07
C LYS A 6 -4.48 -55.26 -23.30
N SER A 7 -5.28 -54.27 -23.72
CA SER A 7 -6.24 -54.29 -24.88
C SER A 7 -7.16 -55.50 -25.05
N LEU A 8 -8.41 -55.21 -25.19
CA LEU A 8 -9.34 -55.57 -26.31
C LEU A 8 -10.78 -55.30 -25.81
N LEU A 9 -11.49 -54.46 -26.47
CA LEU A 9 -12.63 -54.85 -27.29
C LEU A 9 -13.11 -53.64 -28.10
N CYS A 10 -12.76 -53.68 -29.36
CA CYS A 10 -13.46 -52.99 -30.43
C CYS A 10 -14.68 -53.81 -30.85
N GLY A 11 -15.75 -53.13 -31.19
CA GLY A 11 -16.60 -53.61 -32.24
C GLY A 11 -18.06 -53.84 -31.90
N LEU A 12 -18.89 -53.35 -32.79
CA LEU A 12 -20.32 -53.54 -33.05
C LEU A 12 -21.27 -52.74 -32.12
N CYS A 13 -22.08 -51.84 -32.62
CA CYS A 13 -22.99 -51.93 -33.75
C CYS A 13 -23.32 -50.54 -34.30
N ALA A 14 -23.12 -50.40 -35.58
CA ALA A 14 -23.82 -49.42 -36.39
C ALA A 14 -25.20 -50.01 -36.79
N ALA A 15 -26.19 -49.10 -36.89
CA ALA A 15 -27.46 -49.29 -37.56
C ALA A 15 -28.71 -49.40 -36.66
N ALA A 16 -29.34 -48.27 -36.42
CA ALA A 16 -30.79 -48.13 -36.56
C ALA A 16 -31.10 -46.69 -37.01
N LEU A 17 -31.45 -46.59 -38.26
CA LEU A 17 -31.91 -45.36 -38.91
C LEU A 17 -33.34 -45.00 -38.49
N ALA A 18 -33.55 -43.64 -38.32
CA ALA A 18 -34.68 -42.86 -38.76
C ALA A 18 -36.05 -43.17 -38.15
N LEU A 19 -36.57 -42.19 -37.48
CA LEU A 19 -37.87 -41.50 -37.62
C LEU A 19 -38.28 -40.89 -36.31
N GLY A 20 -38.36 -39.56 -36.29
CA GLY A 20 -38.89 -38.81 -35.14
C GLY A 20 -38.57 -37.29 -35.25
N CYS A 21 -38.96 -36.66 -36.35
CA CYS A 21 -39.10 -35.22 -36.38
C CYS A 21 -40.33 -34.83 -35.56
N ALA A 22 -40.10 -34.03 -34.50
CA ALA A 22 -40.93 -32.89 -34.05
C ALA A 22 -40.67 -32.65 -32.56
N GLY A 23 -39.96 -31.59 -32.23
CA GLY A 23 -39.73 -31.11 -30.87
C GLY A 23 -38.75 -29.94 -30.91
N CYS A 24 -39.13 -28.82 -31.53
CA CYS A 24 -38.43 -27.55 -31.35
C CYS A 24 -38.60 -27.10 -29.93
N GLY A 25 -37.52 -27.22 -29.17
CA GLY A 25 -37.29 -26.63 -27.88
C GLY A 25 -35.79 -26.46 -27.74
N GLY A 26 -35.21 -25.64 -28.62
CA GLY A 26 -33.81 -25.24 -28.48
C GLY A 26 -33.70 -24.35 -27.27
N SER A 27 -33.18 -24.89 -26.17
CA SER A 27 -32.46 -24.05 -25.23
C SER A 27 -31.25 -23.50 -25.97
N ALA A 28 -31.38 -22.25 -26.44
CA ALA A 28 -30.21 -21.52 -26.91
C ALA A 28 -29.21 -21.53 -25.76
N GLY A 29 -28.14 -22.28 -25.92
CA GLY A 29 -26.92 -22.11 -25.07
C GLY A 29 -26.49 -20.63 -25.19
N PRO A 30 -25.80 -20.10 -24.23
CA PRO A 30 -25.33 -18.72 -24.31
C PRO A 30 -24.64 -18.49 -25.66
N GLU A 31 -25.17 -17.55 -26.46
CA GLU A 31 -24.58 -17.15 -27.73
C GLU A 31 -23.15 -16.70 -27.44
N VAL A 32 -22.18 -17.41 -27.95
CA VAL A 32 -20.78 -16.99 -27.88
C VAL A 32 -20.63 -15.72 -28.72
N PRO A 33 -20.19 -14.59 -28.17
CA PRO A 33 -20.06 -13.34 -28.91
C PRO A 33 -19.18 -13.53 -30.15
N ALA A 34 -19.64 -13.02 -31.30
CA ALA A 34 -18.91 -13.15 -32.57
C ALA A 34 -17.55 -12.39 -32.60
N LYS A 35 -17.34 -11.48 -31.66
CA LYS A 35 -16.14 -10.66 -31.53
C LYS A 35 -15.70 -10.64 -30.05
N VAL A 36 -14.41 -10.85 -29.81
CA VAL A 36 -13.80 -10.74 -28.49
C VAL A 36 -12.98 -9.46 -28.42
N THR A 37 -13.28 -8.61 -27.42
CA THR A 37 -12.48 -7.42 -27.08
C THR A 37 -11.41 -7.84 -26.06
N ASN A 38 -10.14 -7.67 -26.43
CA ASN A 38 -9.02 -7.97 -25.52
C ASN A 38 -8.60 -6.69 -24.83
N ILE A 39 -8.40 -6.76 -23.51
CA ILE A 39 -7.85 -5.68 -22.69
C ILE A 39 -6.65 -6.19 -21.88
N THR A 40 -5.65 -5.36 -21.71
CA THR A 40 -4.45 -5.63 -20.93
C THR A 40 -4.44 -4.74 -19.69
N VAL A 41 -4.10 -5.35 -18.55
CA VAL A 41 -4.00 -4.66 -17.25
C VAL A 41 -2.57 -4.77 -16.75
N TRP A 42 -1.92 -3.65 -16.45
CA TRP A 42 -0.63 -3.61 -15.79
C TRP A 42 -0.78 -3.27 -14.31
N THR A 43 -0.11 -4.06 -13.47
CA THR A 43 -0.11 -3.86 -12.01
C THR A 43 1.31 -3.88 -11.47
N TYR A 44 1.47 -3.51 -10.20
CA TYR A 44 2.71 -3.71 -9.43
C TYR A 44 2.59 -4.87 -8.43
N TYR A 45 1.49 -5.61 -8.47
CA TYR A 45 1.23 -6.69 -7.52
C TYR A 45 2.26 -7.81 -7.63
N ASN A 46 2.65 -8.36 -6.48
CA ASN A 46 3.61 -9.46 -6.35
C ASN A 46 3.10 -10.50 -5.36
N GLY A 47 3.70 -11.70 -5.38
CA GLY A 47 3.36 -12.77 -4.42
C GLY A 47 1.85 -13.03 -4.36
N ASP A 48 1.32 -13.10 -3.16
CA ASP A 48 -0.10 -13.41 -2.88
C ASP A 48 -1.06 -12.39 -3.51
N GLN A 49 -0.66 -11.12 -3.59
CA GLN A 49 -1.45 -10.07 -4.23
C GLN A 49 -1.63 -10.35 -5.73
N LEU A 50 -0.53 -10.75 -6.41
CA LEU A 50 -0.57 -11.09 -7.84
C LEU A 50 -1.38 -12.37 -8.08
N GLU A 51 -1.21 -13.39 -7.24
CA GLU A 51 -1.96 -14.64 -7.32
C GLU A 51 -3.47 -14.38 -7.17
N SER A 52 -3.86 -13.62 -6.14
CA SER A 52 -5.25 -13.24 -5.89
C SER A 52 -5.85 -12.44 -7.05
N PHE A 53 -5.12 -11.45 -7.58
CA PHE A 53 -5.57 -10.65 -8.72
C PHE A 53 -5.74 -11.50 -9.99
N THR A 54 -4.76 -12.35 -10.30
CA THR A 54 -4.79 -13.23 -11.47
C THR A 54 -5.95 -14.23 -11.39
N GLY A 55 -6.19 -14.80 -10.21
CA GLY A 55 -7.33 -15.70 -9.99
C GLY A 55 -8.69 -15.03 -10.27
N LEU A 56 -8.85 -13.76 -9.89
CA LEU A 56 -10.05 -12.99 -10.23
C LEU A 56 -10.14 -12.64 -11.72
N VAL A 57 -9.03 -12.34 -12.38
CA VAL A 57 -8.99 -12.15 -13.84
C VAL A 57 -9.44 -13.42 -14.58
N ASP A 58 -8.95 -14.58 -14.15
CA ASP A 58 -9.35 -15.88 -14.72
C ASP A 58 -10.85 -16.13 -14.48
N GLN A 59 -11.36 -15.87 -13.27
CA GLN A 59 -12.79 -15.99 -12.96
C GLN A 59 -13.65 -15.05 -13.82
N PHE A 60 -13.22 -13.80 -14.03
CA PHE A 60 -13.91 -12.88 -14.95
C PHE A 60 -13.95 -13.44 -16.37
N ASN A 61 -12.80 -13.90 -16.87
CA ASN A 61 -12.68 -14.45 -18.22
C ASN A 61 -13.57 -15.67 -18.45
N GLU A 62 -13.71 -16.54 -17.44
CA GLU A 62 -14.55 -17.74 -17.50
C GLU A 62 -16.04 -17.46 -17.33
N THR A 63 -16.42 -16.33 -16.75
CA THR A 63 -17.82 -15.99 -16.42
C THR A 63 -18.34 -14.82 -17.26
N VAL A 64 -18.29 -13.62 -16.71
CA VAL A 64 -18.83 -12.41 -17.34
C VAL A 64 -18.09 -12.06 -18.62
N GLY A 65 -16.78 -12.24 -18.65
CA GLY A 65 -15.94 -12.01 -19.83
C GLY A 65 -16.36 -12.90 -21.00
N ALA A 66 -16.54 -14.20 -20.74
CA ALA A 66 -17.02 -15.13 -21.77
C ALA A 66 -18.40 -14.76 -22.31
N GLN A 67 -19.31 -14.33 -21.44
CA GLN A 67 -20.68 -13.93 -21.81
C GLN A 67 -20.72 -12.65 -22.63
N LYS A 68 -19.85 -11.67 -22.31
CA LYS A 68 -19.81 -10.35 -22.95
C LYS A 68 -18.79 -10.25 -24.10
N GLY A 69 -18.01 -11.29 -24.36
CA GLY A 69 -16.96 -11.26 -25.37
C GLY A 69 -15.79 -10.37 -24.96
N ILE A 70 -15.43 -10.35 -23.68
CA ILE A 70 -14.30 -9.59 -23.13
C ILE A 70 -13.25 -10.59 -22.63
N LYS A 71 -12.01 -10.36 -22.97
CA LYS A 71 -10.88 -11.13 -22.44
C LYS A 71 -9.84 -10.20 -21.83
N VAL A 72 -9.56 -10.40 -20.55
CA VAL A 72 -8.59 -9.65 -19.77
C VAL A 72 -7.29 -10.43 -19.68
N SER A 73 -6.15 -9.78 -19.90
CA SER A 73 -4.82 -10.28 -19.58
C SER A 73 -4.15 -9.34 -18.58
N THR A 74 -3.32 -9.86 -17.69
CA THR A 74 -2.62 -9.05 -16.68
C THR A 74 -1.12 -9.29 -16.74
N GLU A 75 -0.36 -8.24 -16.47
CA GLU A 75 1.09 -8.26 -16.37
C GLU A 75 1.52 -7.47 -15.12
N SER A 76 2.38 -8.08 -14.28
CA SER A 76 3.02 -7.36 -13.19
C SER A 76 4.30 -6.69 -13.70
N GLN A 77 4.46 -5.41 -13.37
CA GLN A 77 5.67 -4.63 -13.66
C GLN A 77 6.68 -4.66 -12.50
N GLY A 78 6.39 -5.42 -11.44
CA GLY A 78 7.30 -5.69 -10.34
C GLY A 78 7.20 -4.73 -9.16
N SER A 79 7.29 -3.43 -9.36
CA SER A 79 7.14 -2.42 -8.31
C SER A 79 6.34 -1.21 -8.79
N VAL A 80 5.94 -0.36 -7.86
CA VAL A 80 5.28 0.93 -8.19
C VAL A 80 6.18 1.76 -9.12
N ASN A 81 7.46 1.90 -8.79
CA ASN A 81 8.40 2.70 -9.58
C ASN A 81 8.66 2.11 -10.97
N ASP A 82 8.71 0.76 -11.08
CA ASP A 82 8.89 0.08 -12.37
C ASP A 82 7.64 0.26 -13.25
N LEU A 83 6.45 0.16 -12.65
CA LEU A 83 5.19 0.39 -13.35
C LEU A 83 5.08 1.84 -13.84
N GLU A 84 5.36 2.83 -12.97
CA GLU A 84 5.39 4.25 -13.35
C GLU A 84 6.33 4.48 -14.53
N THR A 85 7.56 3.94 -14.45
CA THR A 85 8.55 4.05 -15.53
C THR A 85 8.04 3.42 -16.83
N SER A 86 7.49 2.20 -16.76
CA SER A 86 7.00 1.48 -17.93
C SER A 86 5.83 2.22 -18.62
N VAL A 87 4.91 2.75 -17.83
CA VAL A 87 3.76 3.50 -18.33
C VAL A 87 4.20 4.82 -18.95
N MET A 88 5.10 5.58 -18.30
CA MET A 88 5.62 6.84 -18.84
C MET A 88 6.44 6.62 -20.10
N ASP A 89 7.29 5.58 -20.16
CA ASP A 89 8.06 5.22 -21.35
C ASP A 89 7.14 4.87 -22.53
N SER A 90 6.04 4.15 -22.26
CA SER A 90 5.02 3.85 -23.28
C SER A 90 4.31 5.11 -23.76
N ALA A 91 3.94 6.01 -22.84
CA ALA A 91 3.25 7.26 -23.15
C ALA A 91 4.11 8.22 -23.98
N GLU A 92 5.41 8.28 -23.69
CA GLU A 92 6.39 9.09 -24.43
C GLU A 92 6.84 8.45 -25.74
N GLY A 93 6.46 7.20 -26.02
CA GLY A 93 6.84 6.48 -27.23
C GLY A 93 8.35 6.17 -27.29
N LYS A 94 8.99 5.90 -26.15
CA LYS A 94 10.43 5.62 -26.10
C LYS A 94 10.77 4.35 -26.89
N VAL A 95 11.97 4.33 -27.48
CA VAL A 95 12.45 3.18 -28.25
C VAL A 95 12.55 1.95 -27.36
N GLY A 96 11.83 0.89 -27.71
CA GLY A 96 11.78 -0.34 -26.94
C GLY A 96 10.71 -0.40 -25.86
N ALA A 97 9.97 0.69 -25.63
CA ALA A 97 8.82 0.65 -24.73
C ALA A 97 7.70 -0.26 -25.28
N ALA A 98 7.00 -0.93 -24.39
CA ALA A 98 5.82 -1.72 -24.72
C ALA A 98 4.65 -0.81 -25.16
N ALA A 99 3.63 -1.39 -25.78
CA ALA A 99 2.40 -0.67 -26.07
C ALA A 99 1.67 -0.32 -24.75
N MET A 100 1.04 0.85 -24.72
CA MET A 100 0.26 1.28 -23.56
C MET A 100 -0.85 0.24 -23.25
N PRO A 101 -0.99 -0.22 -21.98
CA PRO A 101 -2.07 -1.11 -21.58
C PRO A 101 -3.42 -0.38 -21.60
N ASN A 102 -4.52 -1.12 -21.62
CA ASN A 102 -5.87 -0.54 -21.50
C ASN A 102 -6.18 -0.05 -20.09
N ILE A 103 -5.61 -0.75 -19.09
CA ILE A 103 -5.75 -0.40 -17.68
C ILE A 103 -4.37 -0.51 -17.02
N PHE A 104 -4.07 0.39 -16.11
CA PHE A 104 -2.88 0.25 -15.26
C PHE A 104 -3.14 0.80 -13.85
N SER A 105 -2.44 0.23 -12.86
CA SER A 105 -2.46 0.76 -11.50
C SER A 105 -1.67 2.06 -11.42
N ALA A 106 -2.22 3.09 -10.78
CA ALA A 106 -1.50 4.35 -10.58
C ALA A 106 -1.94 5.08 -9.31
N TYR A 107 -1.02 5.84 -8.76
CA TYR A 107 -1.31 6.90 -7.83
C TYR A 107 -1.67 8.20 -8.57
N ALA A 108 -2.20 9.16 -7.82
CA ALA A 108 -2.73 10.40 -8.39
C ALA A 108 -1.70 11.20 -9.20
N ASP A 109 -0.43 11.20 -8.82
CA ASP A 109 0.65 11.90 -9.50
C ASP A 109 0.92 11.35 -10.91
N THR A 110 1.06 10.04 -11.06
CA THR A 110 1.25 9.40 -12.37
C THR A 110 0.01 9.55 -13.25
N ALA A 111 -1.18 9.34 -12.68
CA ALA A 111 -2.43 9.50 -13.40
C ALA A 111 -2.62 10.94 -13.88
N TYR A 112 -2.30 11.95 -13.05
CA TYR A 112 -2.35 13.36 -13.42
C TYR A 112 -1.38 13.70 -14.56
N ALA A 113 -0.14 13.21 -14.50
CA ALA A 113 0.83 13.46 -15.58
C ALA A 113 0.31 12.95 -16.94
N LEU A 114 -0.30 11.77 -16.97
CA LEU A 114 -0.87 11.17 -18.18
C LEU A 114 -2.18 11.87 -18.62
N ASP A 115 -2.98 12.35 -17.67
CA ASP A 115 -4.17 13.15 -17.98
C ASP A 115 -3.80 14.45 -18.68
N GLN A 116 -2.72 15.13 -18.26
CA GLN A 116 -2.19 16.33 -18.94
C GLN A 116 -1.70 16.03 -20.36
N MET A 117 -1.37 14.77 -20.67
CA MET A 117 -1.04 14.31 -22.03
C MET A 117 -2.29 13.90 -22.84
N GLY A 118 -3.49 13.95 -22.25
CA GLY A 118 -4.74 13.54 -22.87
C GLY A 118 -4.90 12.02 -23.04
N MET A 119 -4.18 11.23 -22.23
CA MET A 119 -4.12 9.76 -22.35
C MET A 119 -5.03 9.03 -21.37
N VAL A 120 -5.73 9.73 -20.47
CA VAL A 120 -6.59 9.16 -19.43
C VAL A 120 -8.05 9.41 -19.74
N VAL A 121 -8.87 8.36 -19.59
CA VAL A 121 -10.31 8.44 -19.76
C VAL A 121 -10.97 9.02 -18.50
N ASP A 122 -11.93 9.95 -18.68
CA ASP A 122 -12.83 10.31 -17.60
C ASP A 122 -13.90 9.22 -17.44
N LEU A 123 -13.93 8.60 -16.28
CA LEU A 123 -14.84 7.50 -15.95
C LEU A 123 -16.19 7.97 -15.39
N ALA A 124 -16.34 9.26 -15.06
CA ALA A 124 -17.57 9.80 -14.49
C ALA A 124 -18.82 9.52 -15.35
N PRO A 125 -18.76 9.62 -16.71
CA PRO A 125 -19.91 9.30 -17.57
C PRO A 125 -20.30 7.82 -17.59
N TYR A 126 -19.38 6.92 -17.22
CA TYR A 126 -19.62 5.46 -17.21
C TYR A 126 -20.20 4.96 -15.89
N LEU A 127 -20.30 5.82 -14.87
CA LEU A 127 -20.81 5.48 -13.54
C LEU A 127 -22.11 6.22 -13.26
N THR A 128 -23.12 5.49 -12.80
CA THR A 128 -24.34 6.11 -12.27
C THR A 128 -24.08 6.71 -10.89
N GLU A 129 -24.94 7.64 -10.46
CA GLU A 129 -24.82 8.22 -9.10
C GLU A 129 -25.00 7.16 -8.01
N GLU A 130 -25.79 6.11 -8.27
CA GLU A 130 -25.96 4.99 -7.35
C GLU A 130 -24.66 4.15 -7.24
N GLU A 131 -23.95 3.94 -8.36
CA GLU A 131 -22.67 3.26 -8.36
C GLU A 131 -21.59 4.07 -7.64
N LYS A 132 -21.54 5.39 -7.88
CA LYS A 132 -20.63 6.31 -7.18
C LYS A 132 -20.87 6.30 -5.66
N ALA A 133 -22.14 6.33 -5.24
CA ALA A 133 -22.52 6.33 -3.82
C ALA A 133 -22.20 5.03 -3.06
N GLN A 134 -21.87 3.94 -3.77
CA GLN A 134 -21.47 2.68 -3.13
C GLN A 134 -20.05 2.71 -2.57
N PHE A 135 -19.17 3.57 -3.07
CA PHE A 135 -17.80 3.65 -2.62
C PHE A 135 -17.69 4.25 -1.21
N VAL A 136 -16.65 3.86 -0.49
CA VAL A 136 -16.25 4.53 0.76
C VAL A 136 -15.97 5.99 0.44
N GLU A 137 -16.40 6.88 1.33
CA GLU A 137 -16.21 8.31 1.15
C GLU A 137 -14.71 8.65 1.00
N GLY A 138 -14.42 9.50 0.04
CA GLY A 138 -13.05 9.91 -0.26
C GLY A 138 -12.30 9.00 -1.25
N TYR A 139 -12.69 7.73 -1.47
CA TYR A 139 -11.94 6.86 -2.38
C TYR A 139 -12.03 7.28 -3.85
N LEU A 140 -13.15 7.87 -4.27
CA LEU A 140 -13.29 8.42 -5.62
C LEU A 140 -12.58 9.77 -5.78
N SER A 141 -12.35 10.51 -4.70
CA SER A 141 -11.76 11.86 -4.75
C SER A 141 -10.30 11.86 -5.21
N GLU A 142 -9.56 10.74 -5.05
CA GLU A 142 -8.19 10.61 -5.55
C GLU A 142 -8.09 10.83 -7.07
N GLY A 143 -9.13 10.42 -7.80
CA GLY A 143 -9.21 10.58 -9.26
C GLY A 143 -9.77 11.92 -9.74
N GLY A 144 -10.14 12.82 -8.83
CA GLY A 144 -10.63 14.16 -9.16
C GLY A 144 -9.48 15.15 -9.23
N PHE A 145 -9.05 15.54 -10.46
CA PHE A 145 -7.92 16.46 -10.65
C PHE A 145 -8.36 17.92 -10.80
N GLY A 146 -9.66 18.20 -10.75
CA GLY A 146 -10.25 19.51 -10.84
C GLY A 146 -11.63 19.56 -10.16
N GLU A 147 -12.30 20.70 -10.29
CA GLU A 147 -13.66 20.90 -9.73
C GLU A 147 -14.78 20.42 -10.69
N ASP A 148 -14.43 19.76 -11.80
CA ASP A 148 -15.35 19.35 -12.87
C ASP A 148 -16.12 18.04 -12.59
N GLY A 149 -15.83 17.38 -11.46
CA GLY A 149 -16.44 16.10 -11.09
C GLY A 149 -15.94 14.90 -11.90
N SER A 150 -14.82 15.04 -12.63
CA SER A 150 -14.19 13.94 -13.36
C SER A 150 -13.66 12.87 -12.42
N ILE A 151 -13.63 11.61 -12.91
CA ILE A 151 -13.07 10.45 -12.20
C ILE A 151 -12.01 9.83 -13.11
N LYS A 152 -10.75 10.12 -12.84
CA LYS A 152 -9.60 9.66 -13.63
C LYS A 152 -8.95 8.39 -13.08
N ILE A 153 -9.24 8.05 -11.83
CA ILE A 153 -8.75 6.85 -11.15
C ILE A 153 -9.96 6.11 -10.57
N PHE A 154 -10.10 4.83 -10.93
CA PHE A 154 -11.14 3.96 -10.39
C PHE A 154 -10.57 3.21 -9.18
N PRO A 155 -11.13 3.34 -7.98
CA PRO A 155 -10.65 2.61 -6.81
C PRO A 155 -11.03 1.13 -6.93
N VAL A 156 -10.06 0.23 -6.75
CA VAL A 156 -10.28 -1.23 -6.77
C VAL A 156 -9.83 -1.92 -5.49
N ALA A 157 -8.81 -1.35 -4.84
CA ALA A 157 -8.27 -1.83 -3.58
C ALA A 157 -7.57 -0.66 -2.90
N LYS A 158 -7.82 -0.50 -1.62
CA LYS A 158 -7.24 0.58 -0.83
C LYS A 158 -6.52 0.03 0.38
N SER A 159 -5.67 0.83 0.97
CA SER A 159 -4.99 0.50 2.22
C SER A 159 -4.87 1.74 3.09
N THR A 160 -4.49 1.50 4.33
CA THR A 160 -4.04 2.52 5.27
C THR A 160 -2.79 2.03 5.97
N GLU A 161 -2.13 2.87 6.73
CA GLU A 161 -0.97 2.49 7.53
C GLU A 161 -1.41 1.98 8.90
N LEU A 162 -0.75 0.92 9.36
CA LEU A 162 -0.98 0.29 10.67
C LEU A 162 0.36 0.03 11.35
N LEU A 163 0.35 -0.09 12.66
CA LEU A 163 1.49 -0.54 13.45
C LEU A 163 1.45 -2.06 13.58
N PHE A 164 2.48 -2.71 13.04
CA PHE A 164 2.75 -4.14 13.16
C PHE A 164 3.82 -4.37 14.21
N LEU A 165 3.54 -5.22 15.19
CA LEU A 165 4.42 -5.47 16.33
C LEU A 165 4.70 -6.97 16.47
N ASN A 166 5.95 -7.35 16.69
CA ASN A 166 6.34 -8.66 17.16
C ASN A 166 5.87 -8.82 18.61
N ASP A 167 4.71 -9.40 18.78
CA ASP A 167 4.05 -9.51 20.07
C ASP A 167 4.80 -10.42 21.05
N THR A 168 5.45 -11.45 20.53
CA THR A 168 6.20 -12.41 21.35
C THR A 168 7.34 -11.72 22.10
N ASP A 169 8.13 -10.90 21.40
CA ASP A 169 9.26 -10.21 22.02
C ASP A 169 8.81 -8.96 22.77
N TRP A 170 7.68 -8.34 22.34
CA TRP A 170 7.07 -7.21 23.04
C TRP A 170 6.67 -7.55 24.47
N GLN A 171 6.07 -8.72 24.72
CA GLN A 171 5.56 -9.10 26.05
C GLN A 171 6.66 -9.08 27.13
N ALA A 172 7.84 -9.58 26.80
CA ALA A 172 8.96 -9.60 27.74
C ALA A 172 9.45 -8.19 28.10
N PHE A 173 9.47 -7.29 27.15
CA PHE A 173 9.81 -5.88 27.36
C PHE A 173 8.70 -5.13 28.10
N ALA A 174 7.46 -5.31 27.70
CA ALA A 174 6.30 -4.64 28.27
C ALA A 174 6.18 -4.92 29.79
N ASP A 175 6.32 -6.18 30.17
CA ASP A 175 6.32 -6.60 31.60
C ASP A 175 7.50 -6.00 32.38
N ALA A 176 8.70 -5.93 31.76
CA ALA A 176 9.89 -5.45 32.44
C ALA A 176 9.92 -3.93 32.62
N ALA A 177 9.35 -3.17 31.68
CA ALA A 177 9.43 -1.71 31.61
C ALA A 177 8.11 -1.00 32.00
N ASP A 178 7.05 -1.77 32.38
CA ASP A 178 5.68 -1.28 32.64
C ASP A 178 5.17 -0.37 31.49
N VAL A 179 5.22 -0.94 30.26
CA VAL A 179 4.74 -0.30 29.02
C VAL A 179 3.56 -1.11 28.47
N ARG A 180 2.57 -0.45 27.91
CA ARG A 180 1.35 -1.06 27.36
C ARG A 180 1.18 -0.70 25.90
N TYR A 181 0.28 -1.40 25.21
CA TYR A 181 -0.07 -1.07 23.82
C TYR A 181 -0.64 0.34 23.67
N GLU A 182 -1.39 0.83 24.66
CA GLU A 182 -1.97 2.18 24.68
C GLU A 182 -0.89 3.27 24.67
N ASP A 183 0.29 3.00 25.20
CA ASP A 183 1.44 3.91 25.16
C ASP A 183 1.99 4.10 23.74
N LEU A 184 1.68 3.16 22.83
CA LEU A 184 2.07 3.23 21.41
C LEU A 184 1.05 3.98 20.54
N ALA A 185 -0.06 4.48 21.10
CA ALA A 185 -1.10 5.15 20.35
C ALA A 185 -0.69 6.54 19.84
N THR A 186 0.35 7.13 20.43
CA THR A 186 0.88 8.44 19.99
C THR A 186 2.36 8.31 19.59
N MET A 187 2.81 9.22 18.71
CA MET A 187 4.21 9.29 18.30
C MET A 187 5.14 9.61 19.48
N GLU A 188 4.67 10.47 20.37
CA GLU A 188 5.41 10.83 21.59
C GLU A 188 5.49 9.64 22.55
N GLY A 189 4.41 8.91 22.74
CA GLY A 189 4.39 7.69 23.56
C GLY A 189 5.23 6.57 22.97
N LEU A 190 5.15 6.36 21.65
CA LEU A 190 6.01 5.42 20.92
C LEU A 190 7.49 5.77 21.09
N THR A 191 7.85 7.06 20.96
CA THR A 191 9.24 7.53 21.15
C THR A 191 9.72 7.27 22.58
N ALA A 192 8.89 7.53 23.59
CA ALA A 192 9.23 7.24 24.98
C ALA A 192 9.35 5.71 25.25
N ALA A 193 8.48 4.90 24.65
CA ALA A 193 8.62 3.44 24.72
C ALA A 193 9.89 2.93 24.03
N ALA A 194 10.29 3.55 22.91
CA ALA A 194 11.49 3.18 22.18
C ALA A 194 12.78 3.50 22.96
N GLU A 195 12.83 4.62 23.68
CA GLU A 195 13.91 4.92 24.61
C GLU A 195 14.03 3.85 25.70
N LYS A 196 12.90 3.47 26.31
CA LYS A 196 12.88 2.42 27.34
C LYS A 196 13.35 1.07 26.79
N TYR A 197 12.93 0.72 25.56
CA TYR A 197 13.32 -0.52 24.89
C TYR A 197 14.83 -0.56 24.61
N TYR A 198 15.36 0.52 24.07
CA TYR A 198 16.80 0.66 23.83
C TYR A 198 17.59 0.47 25.11
N ASN A 199 17.25 1.18 26.18
CA ASN A 199 17.91 1.08 27.47
C ASN A 199 17.77 -0.30 28.12
N TRP A 200 16.59 -0.95 27.96
CA TRP A 200 16.34 -2.28 28.47
C TRP A 200 17.18 -3.35 27.74
N THR A 201 17.33 -3.25 26.43
CA THR A 201 18.15 -4.18 25.65
C THR A 201 19.64 -3.91 25.85
N ASP A 202 20.08 -2.66 25.93
CA ASP A 202 21.46 -2.27 26.23
C ASP A 202 21.92 -2.85 27.59
N ALA A 203 21.09 -2.79 28.59
CA ALA A 203 21.41 -3.36 29.92
C ALA A 203 21.56 -4.90 29.93
N GLN A 204 21.23 -5.60 28.85
CA GLN A 204 21.36 -7.06 28.72
C GLN A 204 22.71 -7.47 28.14
N THR A 205 23.50 -6.53 27.64
CA THR A 205 24.81 -6.77 27.06
C THR A 205 25.93 -6.13 27.92
N ALA A 206 27.18 -6.48 27.63
CA ALA A 206 28.32 -5.90 28.31
C ALA A 206 28.90 -4.67 27.58
N ALA A 207 28.56 -4.51 26.32
CA ALA A 207 28.96 -3.35 25.53
C ALA A 207 27.99 -2.19 25.81
N PRO A 208 28.46 -0.98 26.05
CA PRO A 208 27.59 0.16 26.27
C PRO A 208 27.08 0.72 24.95
N ASP A 209 25.90 1.31 24.99
CA ASP A 209 25.28 2.02 23.87
C ASP A 209 24.98 1.11 22.63
N ASP A 210 24.75 -0.21 22.86
CA ASP A 210 24.40 -1.20 21.84
C ASP A 210 22.95 -1.69 21.89
N GLY A 211 22.07 -0.91 22.52
CA GLY A 211 20.65 -1.19 22.60
C GLY A 211 19.99 -1.34 21.23
N LYS A 212 18.88 -2.10 21.20
CA LYS A 212 18.13 -2.36 19.96
C LYS A 212 17.07 -1.30 19.70
N ALA A 213 16.77 -1.07 18.42
CA ALA A 213 15.69 -0.22 18.01
C ALA A 213 14.33 -0.90 18.24
N LEU A 214 13.36 -0.15 18.76
CA LEU A 214 12.00 -0.63 18.87
C LEU A 214 11.24 -0.54 17.55
N PHE A 215 11.45 0.52 16.78
CA PHE A 215 10.54 0.93 15.73
C PHE A 215 11.25 1.29 14.43
N GLY A 216 10.55 1.03 13.33
CA GLY A 216 10.88 1.52 11.99
C GLY A 216 9.62 1.95 11.24
N ARG A 217 9.79 2.65 10.12
CA ARG A 217 8.67 3.13 9.34
C ARG A 217 8.97 3.03 7.86
N ASP A 218 7.99 2.56 7.09
CA ASP A 218 7.93 2.72 5.64
C ASP A 218 7.25 4.06 5.28
N ALA A 219 7.36 4.51 4.05
CA ALA A 219 6.65 5.66 3.48
C ALA A 219 6.80 6.97 4.30
N MET A 220 8.01 7.51 4.37
CA MET A 220 8.31 8.74 5.12
C MET A 220 7.55 9.97 4.62
N ALA A 221 7.24 10.06 3.32
CA ALA A 221 6.37 11.12 2.82
C ALA A 221 4.98 11.09 3.47
N ASN A 222 4.43 9.91 3.77
CA ASN A 222 3.17 9.81 4.50
C ASN A 222 3.31 10.28 5.94
N TYR A 223 4.42 9.93 6.62
CA TYR A 223 4.71 10.45 7.96
C TYR A 223 4.67 11.98 8.01
N MET A 224 5.34 12.61 7.06
CA MET A 224 5.39 14.07 6.96
C MET A 224 4.01 14.68 6.67
N LEU A 225 3.32 14.16 5.64
CA LEU A 225 2.05 14.71 5.17
C LEU A 225 0.89 14.45 6.14
N VAL A 226 0.76 13.22 6.62
CA VAL A 226 -0.31 12.84 7.55
C VAL A 226 -0.05 13.43 8.94
N GLY A 227 1.19 13.40 9.40
CA GLY A 227 1.56 14.02 10.68
C GLY A 227 1.29 15.53 10.69
N ALA A 228 1.60 16.23 9.59
CA ALA A 228 1.23 17.64 9.44
C ALA A 228 -0.29 17.83 9.50
N GLN A 229 -1.07 17.01 8.80
CA GLN A 229 -2.54 17.05 8.85
C GLN A 229 -3.11 16.80 10.25
N GLN A 230 -2.52 15.87 11.00
CA GLN A 230 -2.89 15.62 12.39
C GLN A 230 -2.63 16.85 13.28
N LEU A 231 -1.56 17.59 12.97
CA LEU A 231 -1.16 18.81 13.68
C LEU A 231 -1.82 20.10 13.17
N GLY A 232 -2.77 19.99 12.22
CA GLY A 232 -3.53 21.10 11.68
C GLY A 232 -2.84 21.88 10.56
N ASP A 233 -1.77 21.31 9.97
CA ASP A 233 -1.04 21.91 8.86
C ASP A 233 -1.25 21.10 7.55
N THR A 234 -1.02 21.75 6.41
CA THR A 234 -1.16 21.14 5.08
C THR A 234 0.07 21.51 4.24
N ILE A 235 1.11 20.66 4.27
CA ILE A 235 2.40 20.94 3.60
C ILE A 235 2.22 21.31 2.12
N PHE A 236 1.37 20.59 1.40
CA PHE A 236 1.04 20.87 0.01
C PHE A 236 -0.37 21.44 -0.09
N ALA A 237 -0.50 22.76 -0.09
CA ALA A 237 -1.77 23.44 -0.34
C ALA A 237 -1.97 23.52 -1.87
N VAL A 238 -2.85 22.64 -2.40
CA VAL A 238 -3.13 22.56 -3.85
C VAL A 238 -4.44 23.23 -4.16
N LYS A 239 -4.42 24.18 -5.10
CA LYS A 239 -5.60 24.85 -5.64
C LYS A 239 -5.48 24.99 -7.16
N ASP A 240 -6.50 24.56 -7.89
CA ASP A 240 -6.52 24.63 -9.38
C ASP A 240 -5.27 24.02 -10.03
N GLY A 241 -4.79 22.88 -9.51
CA GLY A 241 -3.59 22.19 -9.98
C GLY A 241 -2.27 22.89 -9.66
N ARG A 242 -2.32 23.99 -8.91
CA ARG A 242 -1.14 24.72 -8.44
C ARG A 242 -0.89 24.42 -6.98
N MET A 243 0.36 24.15 -6.65
CA MET A 243 0.79 23.86 -5.29
C MET A 243 1.50 25.07 -4.68
N THR A 244 1.22 25.33 -3.42
CA THR A 244 1.97 26.25 -2.56
C THR A 244 2.47 25.46 -1.35
N VAL A 245 3.72 25.65 -0.98
CA VAL A 245 4.30 25.06 0.23
C VAL A 245 3.81 25.83 1.45
N ASN A 246 3.14 25.09 2.35
CA ASN A 246 2.74 25.61 3.65
C ASN A 246 3.23 24.62 4.70
N PHE A 247 4.47 24.76 5.15
CA PHE A 247 5.07 23.85 6.10
C PHE A 247 5.50 24.66 7.32
N GLU A 248 4.65 24.65 8.33
CA GLU A 248 4.87 25.44 9.55
C GLU A 248 6.04 24.89 10.37
N ARG A 249 6.89 25.80 10.85
CA ARG A 249 8.12 25.47 11.57
C ARG A 249 7.88 24.62 12.83
N ASP A 250 6.83 24.93 13.59
CA ASP A 250 6.52 24.23 14.85
C ASP A 250 5.98 22.81 14.57
N VAL A 251 5.26 22.62 13.46
CA VAL A 251 4.86 21.30 12.95
C VAL A 251 6.08 20.52 12.50
N ALA A 252 6.95 21.13 11.70
CA ALA A 252 8.21 20.53 11.27
C ALA A 252 9.07 20.07 12.46
N ARG A 253 9.09 20.89 13.54
CA ARG A 253 9.82 20.55 14.77
C ARG A 253 9.23 19.32 15.47
N ARG A 254 7.91 19.20 15.58
CA ARG A 254 7.28 18.00 16.16
C ARG A 254 7.55 16.74 15.34
N LEU A 255 7.49 16.84 14.01
CA LEU A 255 7.86 15.73 13.13
C LEU A 255 9.31 15.32 13.32
N TRP A 256 10.23 16.29 13.38
CA TRP A 256 11.64 16.07 13.64
C TRP A 256 11.90 15.38 14.98
N ASP A 257 11.32 15.89 16.05
CA ASP A 257 11.53 15.37 17.41
C ASP A 257 11.04 13.94 17.59
N ASN A 258 10.03 13.52 16.81
CA ASN A 258 9.41 12.19 16.92
C ASN A 258 9.87 11.19 15.84
N TYR A 259 10.80 11.57 14.96
CA TYR A 259 11.42 10.62 14.03
C TYR A 259 12.94 10.78 13.97
N TYR A 260 13.44 11.97 13.63
CA TYR A 260 14.87 12.19 13.47
C TYR A 260 15.63 11.95 14.78
N VAL A 261 15.20 12.58 15.86
CA VAL A 261 15.87 12.46 17.17
C VAL A 261 15.93 11.01 17.64
N PRO A 262 14.81 10.23 17.70
CA PRO A 262 14.88 8.84 18.11
C PRO A 262 15.69 7.97 17.12
N PHE A 263 15.74 8.30 15.84
CA PHE A 263 16.54 7.57 14.85
C PHE A 263 18.05 7.79 15.09
N VAL A 264 18.49 9.03 15.26
CA VAL A 264 19.89 9.36 15.55
C VAL A 264 20.35 8.69 16.85
N ARG A 265 19.48 8.61 17.85
CA ARG A 265 19.73 7.90 19.11
C ARG A 265 19.74 6.38 19.01
N GLY A 266 19.28 5.82 17.88
CA GLY A 266 19.22 4.38 17.65
C GLY A 266 17.98 3.71 18.26
N TRP A 267 17.01 4.50 18.72
CA TRP A 267 15.73 3.99 19.20
C TRP A 267 14.82 3.55 18.05
N PHE A 268 15.02 4.16 16.86
CA PHE A 268 14.41 3.81 15.59
C PHE A 268 15.47 3.32 14.61
N ALA A 269 15.09 2.45 13.67
CA ALA A 269 16.00 1.94 12.64
C ALA A 269 15.29 1.65 11.32
N ALA A 270 16.07 1.64 10.24
CA ALA A 270 15.65 1.27 8.91
C ALA A 270 16.85 0.69 8.15
N THR A 271 17.01 -0.64 8.16
CA THR A 271 18.20 -1.33 7.61
C THR A 271 17.88 -2.14 6.36
N GLY A 272 16.75 -2.83 6.30
CA GLY A 272 16.30 -3.57 5.14
C GLY A 272 15.62 -2.70 4.08
N ARG A 273 15.26 -3.32 2.96
CA ARG A 273 14.47 -2.63 1.92
C ARG A 273 13.09 -2.24 2.44
N PHE A 274 12.44 -3.14 3.18
CA PHE A 274 11.15 -2.93 3.85
C PHE A 274 11.29 -3.19 5.34
N ARG A 275 10.46 -2.55 6.15
CA ARG A 275 10.48 -2.72 7.62
C ARG A 275 10.11 -4.15 8.03
N SER A 276 9.29 -4.85 7.25
CA SER A 276 9.04 -6.28 7.45
C SER A 276 10.31 -7.13 7.35
N ASP A 277 11.32 -6.69 6.60
CA ASP A 277 12.64 -7.38 6.57
C ASP A 277 13.41 -7.16 7.87
N ASP A 278 13.29 -5.98 8.48
CA ASP A 278 13.93 -5.68 9.77
C ASP A 278 13.31 -6.47 10.93
N ILE A 279 12.00 -6.80 10.86
CA ILE A 279 11.39 -7.76 11.82
C ILE A 279 12.01 -9.15 11.66
N LYS A 280 12.24 -9.63 10.43
CA LYS A 280 12.82 -10.98 10.18
C LYS A 280 14.17 -11.17 10.84
N THR A 281 14.95 -10.10 10.95
CA THR A 281 16.29 -10.10 11.53
C THR A 281 16.29 -9.68 13.00
N GLY A 282 15.18 -9.17 13.53
CA GLY A 282 15.07 -8.64 14.88
C GLY A 282 15.77 -7.28 15.06
N ASN A 283 15.97 -6.53 13.96
CA ASN A 283 16.55 -5.18 13.98
C ASN A 283 15.57 -4.15 14.52
N VAL A 284 14.26 -4.41 14.38
CA VAL A 284 13.20 -3.63 15.02
C VAL A 284 12.16 -4.56 15.63
N LEU A 285 11.46 -4.09 16.64
CA LEU A 285 10.38 -4.83 17.30
C LEU A 285 9.02 -4.61 16.62
N GLY A 286 8.83 -3.42 16.05
CA GLY A 286 7.62 -3.05 15.33
C GLY A 286 7.86 -2.05 14.22
N TYR A 287 6.87 -1.92 13.34
CA TYR A 287 6.95 -0.94 12.26
C TYR A 287 5.57 -0.44 11.84
N VAL A 288 5.54 0.77 11.30
CA VAL A 288 4.36 1.27 10.57
C VAL A 288 4.56 1.04 9.07
N GLY A 289 3.55 0.42 8.47
CA GLY A 289 3.49 0.17 7.04
C GLY A 289 2.06 -0.03 6.56
N SER A 290 1.87 -0.26 5.26
CA SER A 290 0.57 -0.54 4.66
C SER A 290 -0.10 -1.77 5.30
N CYS A 291 -1.43 -1.75 5.47
CA CYS A 291 -2.16 -2.93 5.94
C CYS A 291 -1.89 -4.16 5.05
N SER A 292 -1.62 -3.98 3.76
CA SER A 292 -1.25 -5.07 2.84
C SER A 292 0.10 -5.72 3.17
N SER A 293 0.94 -5.10 3.99
CA SER A 293 2.21 -5.69 4.41
C SER A 293 2.06 -6.82 5.45
N ALA A 294 0.85 -7.04 5.97
CA ALA A 294 0.56 -8.19 6.84
C ALA A 294 0.94 -9.53 6.18
N THR A 295 0.76 -9.66 4.87
CA THR A 295 1.15 -10.87 4.10
C THR A 295 2.66 -11.15 4.12
N PHE A 296 3.49 -10.15 4.46
CA PHE A 296 4.94 -10.24 4.52
C PHE A 296 5.48 -10.30 5.95
N PHE A 297 4.61 -10.20 6.96
CA PHE A 297 5.03 -10.29 8.36
C PHE A 297 5.54 -11.71 8.65
N PRO A 298 6.77 -11.85 9.21
CA PRO A 298 7.36 -13.16 9.40
C PRO A 298 6.72 -13.91 10.58
N THR A 299 6.74 -15.23 10.51
CA THR A 299 6.37 -16.11 11.63
C THR A 299 7.55 -16.43 12.55
N ARG A 300 8.76 -15.94 12.20
CA ARG A 300 10.01 -16.26 12.87
C ARG A 300 11.01 -15.12 12.72
N VAL A 301 11.71 -14.82 13.79
CA VAL A 301 12.93 -13.99 13.80
C VAL A 301 14.16 -14.87 13.72
N THR A 302 15.17 -14.44 12.98
CA THR A 302 16.50 -15.04 12.97
C THR A 302 17.53 -13.92 13.06
N ASN A 303 18.25 -13.83 14.18
CA ASN A 303 19.25 -12.79 14.43
C ASN A 303 20.60 -13.10 13.74
N ASP A 304 21.54 -12.17 13.80
CA ASP A 304 22.87 -12.30 13.19
C ASP A 304 23.71 -13.45 13.77
N ALA A 305 23.39 -13.93 14.96
CA ALA A 305 24.00 -15.10 15.58
C ALA A 305 23.39 -16.43 15.07
N ASN A 306 22.46 -16.39 14.11
CA ASN A 306 21.66 -17.53 13.64
C ASN A 306 20.77 -18.17 14.72
N GLU A 307 20.47 -17.45 15.77
CA GLU A 307 19.46 -17.86 16.74
C GLU A 307 18.07 -17.51 16.20
N SER A 308 17.14 -18.43 16.35
CA SER A 308 15.82 -18.31 15.71
C SER A 308 14.73 -18.74 16.67
N HIS A 309 13.64 -17.95 16.71
CA HIS A 309 12.44 -18.28 17.48
C HIS A 309 11.18 -17.88 16.71
N GLU A 310 10.06 -18.50 17.04
CA GLU A 310 8.76 -18.17 16.46
C GLU A 310 8.21 -16.91 17.11
N ILE A 311 7.52 -16.11 16.31
CA ILE A 311 6.88 -14.86 16.74
C ILE A 311 5.43 -14.81 16.31
N SER A 312 4.64 -14.04 17.04
CA SER A 312 3.25 -13.69 16.75
C SER A 312 3.12 -12.22 16.39
N LEU A 313 2.13 -11.93 15.57
CA LEU A 313 1.79 -10.55 15.17
C LEU A 313 0.78 -9.94 16.14
N LYS A 314 1.00 -8.70 16.51
CA LYS A 314 -0.02 -7.77 17.01
C LYS A 314 -0.18 -6.62 16.05
N THR A 315 -1.38 -6.39 15.56
CA THR A 315 -1.71 -5.22 14.73
C THR A 315 -2.44 -4.17 15.58
N LEU A 316 -1.99 -2.93 15.48
CA LEU A 316 -2.55 -1.76 16.17
C LEU A 316 -2.79 -0.64 15.15
N PRO A 317 -3.67 0.35 15.42
CA PRO A 317 -3.72 1.58 14.64
C PRO A 317 -2.33 2.25 14.57
N ALA A 318 -2.03 2.92 13.47
CA ALA A 318 -0.80 3.71 13.37
C ALA A 318 -0.78 4.81 14.43
N PRO A 319 0.37 5.07 15.08
CA PRO A 319 0.47 6.13 16.09
C PRO A 319 0.13 7.51 15.50
N GLN A 320 -0.59 8.30 16.25
CA GLN A 320 -0.94 9.67 15.88
C GLN A 320 -0.19 10.67 16.77
N PHE A 321 -0.15 11.95 16.39
CA PHE A 321 0.47 12.96 17.24
C PHE A 321 -0.44 13.30 18.42
N GLU A 322 0.12 13.42 19.63
CA GLU A 322 -0.63 13.77 20.84
C GLU A 322 -1.36 15.11 20.69
N GLY A 323 -2.66 15.13 20.97
CA GLY A 323 -3.50 16.32 20.83
C GLY A 323 -3.83 16.70 19.39
N GLY A 324 -3.43 15.88 18.41
CA GLY A 324 -3.75 16.06 16.99
C GLY A 324 -5.16 15.55 16.64
N GLU A 325 -5.58 15.79 15.40
CA GLU A 325 -6.80 15.21 14.84
C GLU A 325 -6.56 13.76 14.43
N ALA A 326 -7.60 12.93 14.52
CA ALA A 326 -7.55 11.56 14.01
C ALA A 326 -7.55 11.57 12.48
N VAL A 327 -6.38 11.37 11.87
CA VAL A 327 -6.19 11.35 10.42
C VAL A 327 -5.40 10.13 10.03
N ALA A 328 -5.94 9.35 9.10
CA ALA A 328 -5.27 8.20 8.51
C ALA A 328 -5.00 8.43 7.02
N VAL A 329 -3.95 7.84 6.49
CA VAL A 329 -3.67 7.93 5.05
C VAL A 329 -4.62 7.03 4.27
N GLN A 330 -5.17 7.54 3.19
CA GLN A 330 -5.68 6.72 2.10
C GLN A 330 -4.53 6.41 1.15
N GLN A 331 -4.24 5.13 0.96
CA GLN A 331 -3.24 4.69 0.00
C GLN A 331 -3.72 3.42 -0.74
N GLY A 332 -2.86 2.83 -1.58
CA GLY A 332 -3.24 1.81 -2.54
C GLY A 332 -3.63 2.46 -3.86
N ALA A 333 -2.86 2.17 -4.92
CA ALA A 333 -3.13 2.69 -6.25
C ALA A 333 -4.51 2.26 -6.75
N GLY A 334 -5.19 3.17 -7.42
CA GLY A 334 -6.39 2.82 -8.17
C GLY A 334 -6.05 2.39 -9.60
N MET A 335 -7.05 2.15 -10.42
CA MET A 335 -6.92 1.76 -11.82
C MET A 335 -7.25 2.92 -12.74
N VAL A 336 -6.35 3.23 -13.65
CA VAL A 336 -6.53 4.23 -14.71
C VAL A 336 -6.87 3.51 -16.01
N VAL A 337 -7.88 4.01 -16.73
CA VAL A 337 -8.23 3.54 -18.07
C VAL A 337 -7.58 4.47 -19.09
N THR A 338 -6.84 3.92 -20.03
CA THR A 338 -6.19 4.69 -21.10
C THR A 338 -7.15 5.02 -22.23
N ALA A 339 -6.94 6.17 -22.87
CA ALA A 339 -7.67 6.56 -24.06
C ALA A 339 -7.44 5.52 -25.18
N ALA A 340 -8.52 4.88 -25.62
CA ALA A 340 -8.54 3.81 -26.58
C ALA A 340 -9.83 3.87 -27.42
N LYS A 341 -10.13 2.80 -28.19
CA LYS A 341 -11.42 2.70 -28.86
C LYS A 341 -12.54 2.54 -27.82
N GLU A 342 -13.71 3.07 -28.11
CA GLU A 342 -14.88 3.02 -27.23
C GLU A 342 -15.16 1.60 -26.69
N GLU A 343 -15.13 0.59 -27.58
CA GLU A 343 -15.34 -0.81 -27.20
C GLU A 343 -14.31 -1.36 -26.19
N GLU A 344 -13.06 -0.85 -26.23
CA GLU A 344 -11.99 -1.22 -25.29
C GLU A 344 -12.16 -0.50 -23.96
N VAL A 345 -12.60 0.75 -23.99
CA VAL A 345 -12.93 1.54 -22.79
C VAL A 345 -14.12 0.92 -22.05
N GLU A 346 -15.22 0.63 -22.77
CA GLU A 346 -16.40 -0.03 -22.21
C GLU A 346 -16.05 -1.40 -21.59
N ALA A 347 -15.23 -2.20 -22.28
CA ALA A 347 -14.77 -3.49 -21.77
C ALA A 347 -13.91 -3.34 -20.50
N SER A 348 -13.06 -2.32 -20.45
CA SER A 348 -12.24 -1.99 -19.28
C SER A 348 -13.11 -1.59 -18.08
N VAL A 349 -14.10 -0.72 -18.30
CA VAL A 349 -15.04 -0.30 -17.25
C VAL A 349 -15.88 -1.48 -16.75
N GLU A 350 -16.32 -2.38 -17.64
CA GLU A 350 -17.10 -3.56 -17.25
C GLU A 350 -16.27 -4.48 -16.33
N PHE A 351 -15.00 -4.70 -16.64
CA PHE A 351 -14.10 -5.46 -15.77
C PHE A 351 -13.92 -4.79 -14.40
N LEU A 352 -13.67 -3.47 -14.37
CA LEU A 352 -13.51 -2.73 -13.12
C LEU A 352 -14.77 -2.76 -12.24
N LYS A 353 -15.95 -2.58 -12.84
CA LYS A 353 -17.24 -2.69 -12.12
C LYS A 353 -17.48 -4.11 -11.58
N TRP A 354 -17.09 -5.14 -12.33
CA TRP A 354 -17.19 -6.51 -11.87
C TRP A 354 -16.22 -6.77 -10.70
N PHE A 355 -15.00 -6.25 -10.79
CA PHE A 355 -13.96 -6.44 -9.75
C PHE A 355 -14.39 -5.86 -8.39
N VAL A 356 -15.10 -4.73 -8.38
CA VAL A 356 -15.54 -4.07 -7.13
C VAL A 356 -16.87 -4.57 -6.59
N ARG A 357 -17.51 -5.58 -7.21
CA ARG A 357 -18.64 -6.27 -6.57
C ARG A 357 -18.18 -6.84 -5.24
N ALA A 358 -19.05 -6.78 -4.23
CA ALA A 358 -18.67 -7.12 -2.85
C ALA A 358 -17.95 -8.47 -2.73
N GLU A 359 -18.49 -9.50 -3.38
CA GLU A 359 -17.92 -10.85 -3.35
C GLU A 359 -16.49 -10.93 -3.92
N ASN A 360 -16.24 -10.25 -5.04
CA ASN A 360 -14.93 -10.26 -5.70
C ASN A 360 -13.93 -9.36 -4.96
N ASN A 361 -14.40 -8.20 -4.51
CA ASN A 361 -13.56 -7.24 -3.82
C ASN A 361 -13.13 -7.74 -2.43
N ILE A 362 -14.02 -8.42 -1.71
CA ILE A 362 -13.68 -9.12 -0.45
C ILE A 362 -12.68 -10.25 -0.73
N ALA A 363 -12.88 -11.04 -1.80
CA ALA A 363 -11.94 -12.11 -2.15
C ALA A 363 -10.53 -11.58 -2.41
N PHE A 364 -10.41 -10.45 -3.15
CA PHE A 364 -9.12 -9.80 -3.34
C PHE A 364 -8.52 -9.29 -2.02
N SER A 365 -9.34 -8.69 -1.16
CA SER A 365 -8.89 -8.13 0.12
C SER A 365 -8.34 -9.21 1.05
N VAL A 366 -9.04 -10.33 1.17
CA VAL A 366 -8.61 -11.48 2.00
C VAL A 366 -7.28 -12.06 1.50
N GLY A 367 -7.10 -12.16 0.17
CA GLY A 367 -5.88 -12.72 -0.42
C GLY A 367 -4.70 -11.72 -0.50
N SER A 368 -4.93 -10.43 -0.30
CA SER A 368 -3.91 -9.39 -0.55
C SER A 368 -3.60 -8.49 0.64
N GLY A 369 -4.46 -8.48 1.66
CA GLY A 369 -4.37 -7.54 2.78
C GLY A 369 -4.76 -6.09 2.44
N TYR A 370 -5.29 -5.84 1.23
CA TYR A 370 -5.91 -4.57 0.89
C TYR A 370 -7.33 -4.48 1.44
N LEU A 371 -7.87 -3.26 1.51
CA LEU A 371 -9.24 -2.99 1.92
C LEU A 371 -10.18 -2.98 0.71
N PRO A 372 -11.39 -3.53 0.85
CA PRO A 372 -12.43 -3.35 -0.14
C PRO A 372 -12.82 -1.88 -0.28
N VAL A 373 -13.32 -1.51 -1.46
CA VAL A 373 -13.57 -0.09 -1.79
C VAL A 373 -15.01 0.34 -1.69
N THR A 374 -15.95 -0.61 -1.60
CA THR A 374 -17.38 -0.26 -1.44
C THR A 374 -17.78 -0.32 0.04
N ARG A 375 -18.72 0.53 0.46
CA ARG A 375 -19.22 0.59 1.84
C ARG A 375 -19.71 -0.77 2.35
N LYS A 376 -20.36 -1.54 1.48
CA LYS A 376 -20.85 -2.88 1.80
C LYS A 376 -19.71 -3.86 2.03
N ALA A 377 -18.71 -3.85 1.17
CA ALA A 377 -17.60 -4.78 1.26
C ALA A 377 -16.56 -4.38 2.34
N ASN A 378 -16.43 -3.08 2.64
CA ASN A 378 -15.55 -2.55 3.67
C ASN A 378 -16.23 -2.60 5.06
N ASP A 379 -16.68 -3.79 5.41
CA ASP A 379 -17.34 -4.12 6.67
C ASP A 379 -16.84 -5.49 7.14
N MET A 380 -16.31 -5.55 8.36
CA MET A 380 -15.74 -6.79 8.88
C MET A 380 -16.77 -7.91 9.01
N GLN A 381 -18.04 -7.60 9.24
CA GLN A 381 -19.10 -8.62 9.29
C GLN A 381 -19.35 -9.23 7.91
N GLU A 382 -19.36 -8.42 6.86
CA GLU A 382 -19.51 -8.90 5.48
C GLU A 382 -18.28 -9.72 5.06
N ILE A 383 -17.06 -9.29 5.44
CA ILE A 383 -15.82 -10.04 5.19
C ILE A 383 -15.88 -11.42 5.85
N LEU A 384 -16.25 -11.50 7.12
CA LEU A 384 -16.37 -12.78 7.85
C LEU A 384 -17.52 -13.65 7.31
N ALA A 385 -18.62 -13.03 6.86
CA ALA A 385 -19.76 -13.74 6.27
C ALA A 385 -19.49 -14.29 4.86
N SER A 386 -18.40 -13.87 4.21
CA SER A 386 -18.01 -14.34 2.86
C SER A 386 -17.71 -15.84 2.79
N GLY A 387 -17.39 -16.46 3.92
CA GLY A 387 -16.99 -17.88 4.01
C GLY A 387 -15.57 -18.15 3.52
N LEU A 388 -14.79 -17.13 3.21
CA LEU A 388 -13.37 -17.25 2.89
C LEU A 388 -12.56 -17.53 4.15
N THR A 389 -11.48 -18.29 4.01
CA THR A 389 -10.59 -18.57 5.13
C THR A 389 -9.66 -17.38 5.36
N LEU A 390 -9.74 -16.80 6.55
CA LEU A 390 -8.78 -15.81 7.03
C LEU A 390 -7.93 -16.47 8.11
N ASP A 391 -6.62 -16.31 8.03
CA ASP A 391 -5.78 -16.60 9.19
C ASP A 391 -5.92 -15.48 10.25
N ASP A 392 -5.45 -15.76 11.46
CA ASP A 392 -5.61 -14.85 12.61
C ASP A 392 -4.93 -13.49 12.37
N ASN A 393 -3.78 -13.47 11.67
CA ASN A 393 -3.05 -12.25 11.36
C ASN A 393 -3.82 -11.37 10.38
N MET A 394 -4.34 -11.97 9.31
CA MET A 394 -5.15 -11.26 8.31
C MET A 394 -6.46 -10.76 8.92
N GLN A 395 -7.14 -11.59 9.72
CA GLN A 395 -8.37 -11.18 10.38
C GLN A 395 -8.15 -9.98 11.31
N GLN A 396 -7.10 -10.03 12.14
CA GLN A 396 -6.73 -8.93 13.02
C GLN A 396 -6.39 -7.65 12.23
N THR A 397 -5.61 -7.78 11.16
CA THR A 397 -5.17 -6.64 10.34
C THR A 397 -6.34 -5.98 9.63
N LEU A 398 -7.21 -6.76 8.98
CA LEU A 398 -8.38 -6.21 8.30
C LEU A 398 -9.35 -5.54 9.28
N ALA A 399 -9.54 -6.12 10.49
CA ALA A 399 -10.39 -5.52 11.51
C ALA A 399 -9.87 -4.12 11.91
N VAL A 400 -8.58 -4.00 12.24
CA VAL A 400 -7.98 -2.71 12.62
C VAL A 400 -8.00 -1.73 11.44
N ALA A 401 -7.73 -2.20 10.22
CA ALA A 401 -7.73 -1.33 9.04
C ALA A 401 -9.14 -0.80 8.69
N VAL A 402 -10.16 -1.66 8.75
CA VAL A 402 -11.57 -1.28 8.53
C VAL A 402 -12.03 -0.27 9.58
N ASP A 403 -11.71 -0.51 10.86
CA ASP A 403 -12.05 0.42 11.94
C ASP A 403 -11.34 1.78 11.75
N THR A 404 -10.06 1.77 11.36
CA THR A 404 -9.29 3.00 11.10
C THR A 404 -9.91 3.83 9.97
N VAL A 405 -10.16 3.23 8.80
CA VAL A 405 -10.67 4.00 7.64
C VAL A 405 -12.12 4.44 7.80
N ASN A 406 -12.89 3.80 8.67
CA ASN A 406 -14.26 4.20 8.98
C ASN A 406 -14.36 5.18 10.16
N GLY A 407 -13.33 5.24 11.01
CA GLY A 407 -13.28 6.09 12.21
C GLY A 407 -12.53 7.40 12.03
N ASP A 408 -11.45 7.40 11.26
CA ASP A 408 -10.56 8.53 11.08
C ASP A 408 -10.92 9.33 9.81
N ARG A 409 -10.51 10.61 9.79
CA ARG A 409 -10.53 11.41 8.56
C ARG A 409 -9.45 10.90 7.62
N LEU A 410 -9.84 10.52 6.41
CA LEU A 410 -8.88 10.04 5.42
C LEU A 410 -8.16 11.21 4.74
N TYR A 411 -6.85 11.16 4.72
CA TYR A 411 -6.02 12.04 3.92
C TYR A 411 -5.72 11.42 2.57
N THR A 412 -6.11 12.12 1.51
CA THR A 412 -5.80 11.76 0.12
C THR A 412 -4.84 12.80 -0.45
N PRO A 413 -3.64 12.40 -0.93
CA PRO A 413 -2.73 13.33 -1.59
C PRO A 413 -3.38 13.94 -2.85
N HIS A 414 -3.36 15.27 -2.97
CA HIS A 414 -3.77 15.95 -4.19
C HIS A 414 -2.64 15.95 -5.21
N ALA A 415 -2.98 15.70 -6.48
CA ALA A 415 -2.02 15.76 -7.58
C ALA A 415 -1.80 17.19 -8.04
N PHE A 416 -0.55 17.50 -8.39
CA PHE A 416 -0.11 18.75 -9.02
C PHE A 416 1.12 18.51 -9.90
N ALA A 417 1.49 19.47 -10.72
CA ALA A 417 2.68 19.33 -11.56
C ALA A 417 3.95 19.12 -10.70
N GLY A 418 4.63 17.98 -10.88
CA GLY A 418 5.82 17.62 -10.09
C GLY A 418 5.52 17.01 -8.71
N SER A 419 4.27 16.62 -8.40
CA SER A 419 3.88 16.04 -7.12
C SER A 419 4.70 14.81 -6.72
N SER A 420 5.02 13.90 -7.65
CA SER A 420 5.90 12.75 -7.38
C SER A 420 7.29 13.19 -6.90
N SER A 421 7.90 14.21 -7.55
CA SER A 421 9.21 14.73 -7.17
C SER A 421 9.17 15.46 -5.81
N ALA A 422 8.13 16.25 -5.56
CA ALA A 422 7.93 16.93 -4.28
C ALA A 422 7.75 15.93 -3.13
N ARG A 423 7.00 14.84 -3.35
CA ARG A 423 6.89 13.75 -2.37
C ARG A 423 8.23 13.08 -2.10
N LYS A 424 9.08 12.88 -3.11
CA LYS A 424 10.44 12.31 -2.93
C LYS A 424 11.33 13.21 -2.06
N VAL A 425 11.15 14.53 -2.09
CA VAL A 425 11.84 15.45 -1.15
C VAL A 425 11.43 15.13 0.29
N LEU A 426 10.15 14.91 0.56
CA LEU A 426 9.68 14.53 1.90
C LEU A 426 10.08 13.09 2.27
N GLU A 427 10.08 12.17 1.31
CA GLU A 427 10.43 10.76 1.52
C GLU A 427 11.88 10.61 1.97
N TYR A 428 12.80 11.27 1.29
CA TYR A 428 14.24 11.07 1.52
C TYR A 428 14.91 12.17 2.34
N GLY A 429 14.32 13.37 2.38
CA GLY A 429 14.97 14.54 3.00
C GLY A 429 15.13 14.45 4.51
N LEU A 430 14.33 13.62 5.19
CA LEU A 430 14.47 13.35 6.63
C LEU A 430 15.14 12.00 6.89
N SER A 431 14.72 10.96 6.16
CA SER A 431 15.19 9.58 6.38
C SER A 431 16.66 9.40 6.03
N ASP A 432 17.10 9.94 4.90
CA ASP A 432 18.52 9.82 4.48
C ASP A 432 19.43 10.58 5.41
N LEU A 433 19.01 11.78 5.84
CA LEU A 433 19.76 12.55 6.83
C LEU A 433 19.90 11.79 8.16
N ALA A 434 18.77 11.28 8.67
CA ALA A 434 18.75 10.53 9.93
C ALA A 434 19.65 9.27 9.85
N ALA A 435 19.63 8.55 8.74
CA ALA A 435 20.47 7.37 8.53
C ALA A 435 21.97 7.72 8.47
N ALA A 436 22.35 8.77 7.73
CA ALA A 436 23.75 9.21 7.62
C ALA A 436 24.30 9.70 8.96
N ASP A 437 23.49 10.45 9.72
CA ASP A 437 23.89 10.96 11.01
C ASP A 437 23.97 9.84 12.06
N ARG A 438 23.04 8.87 12.02
CA ARG A 438 23.14 7.67 12.88
C ARG A 438 24.39 6.85 12.58
N GLU A 439 24.76 6.66 11.32
CA GLU A 439 26.00 5.97 10.94
C GLU A 439 27.22 6.70 11.55
N THR A 440 27.22 8.03 11.49
CA THR A 440 28.29 8.86 12.09
C THR A 440 28.31 8.69 13.62
N VAL A 441 27.16 8.67 14.28
CA VAL A 441 27.07 8.44 15.74
C VAL A 441 27.63 7.06 16.11
N VAL A 442 27.23 6.01 15.39
CA VAL A 442 27.74 4.64 15.61
C VAL A 442 29.25 4.58 15.45
N GLN A 443 29.81 5.22 14.41
CA GLN A 443 31.25 5.28 14.22
C GLN A 443 31.96 5.99 15.38
N ARG A 444 31.44 7.12 15.86
CA ARG A 444 32.02 7.87 16.98
C ARG A 444 31.99 7.08 18.30
N ILE A 445 30.91 6.33 18.55
CA ILE A 445 30.82 5.43 19.71
C ILE A 445 31.88 4.34 19.58
N ALA A 446 32.05 3.74 18.41
CA ALA A 446 33.12 2.75 18.17
C ALA A 446 34.54 3.31 18.33
N GLU A 447 34.72 4.62 18.13
CA GLU A 447 35.98 5.35 18.41
C GLU A 447 36.17 5.68 19.91
N GLY A 448 35.19 5.36 20.76
CA GLY A 448 35.25 5.50 22.21
C GLY A 448 34.66 6.78 22.78
N ARG A 449 33.82 7.51 22.00
CA ARG A 449 33.02 8.61 22.54
C ARG A 449 31.80 8.03 23.26
N SER A 450 31.28 8.74 24.25
CA SER A 450 29.96 8.44 24.80
C SER A 450 28.86 8.75 23.76
N ALA A 451 27.69 8.09 23.84
CA ALA A 451 26.54 8.36 22.97
C ALA A 451 26.18 9.85 22.98
N ALA A 452 26.12 10.46 24.16
CA ALA A 452 25.79 11.90 24.32
C ALA A 452 26.79 12.83 23.59
N GLU A 453 28.11 12.51 23.59
CA GLU A 453 29.11 13.28 22.84
C GLU A 453 29.04 13.01 21.34
N ALA A 454 28.67 11.78 20.96
CA ALA A 454 28.61 11.38 19.55
C ALA A 454 27.43 12.03 18.82
N GLU A 455 26.26 12.20 19.49
CA GLU A 455 25.03 12.75 18.93
C GLU A 455 24.87 14.27 19.08
N ALA A 456 25.65 14.91 19.96
CA ALA A 456 25.42 16.28 20.43
C ALA A 456 25.22 17.32 19.31
N GLU A 457 26.03 17.25 18.23
CA GLU A 457 25.93 18.23 17.13
C GLU A 457 24.66 18.10 16.31
N PHE A 458 24.10 16.89 16.22
CA PHE A 458 22.92 16.57 15.41
C PHE A 458 21.60 16.96 16.09
N LEU A 459 21.62 17.15 17.40
CA LEU A 459 20.44 17.41 18.23
C LEU A 459 20.30 18.90 18.64
N THR A 460 21.00 19.79 17.95
CA THR A 460 20.92 21.24 18.20
C THR A 460 19.75 21.90 17.44
N ASP A 461 19.28 23.05 17.95
CA ASP A 461 18.28 23.83 17.24
C ASP A 461 18.79 24.37 15.90
N GLU A 462 20.07 24.70 15.80
CA GLU A 462 20.73 25.13 14.57
C GLU A 462 20.73 24.02 13.51
N TYR A 463 20.92 22.77 13.90
CA TYR A 463 20.90 21.64 12.97
C TYR A 463 19.49 21.38 12.44
N PHE A 464 18.48 21.39 13.30
CA PHE A 464 17.07 21.36 12.88
C PHE A 464 16.74 22.50 11.92
N GLU A 465 17.13 23.72 12.25
CA GLU A 465 16.81 24.89 11.42
C GLU A 465 17.45 24.79 10.04
N ALA A 466 18.68 24.30 9.94
CA ALA A 466 19.36 24.07 8.67
C ALA A 466 18.61 23.05 7.80
N TRP A 467 18.16 21.94 8.37
CA TRP A 467 17.32 20.96 7.68
C TRP A 467 15.98 21.57 7.23
N TYR A 468 15.30 22.29 8.12
CA TYR A 468 13.99 22.89 7.83
C TYR A 468 14.07 23.88 6.65
N GLN A 469 15.07 24.74 6.65
CA GLN A 469 15.30 25.70 5.55
C GLN A 469 15.63 24.97 4.23
N ASP A 470 16.43 23.93 4.27
CA ASP A 470 16.79 23.14 3.07
C ASP A 470 15.55 22.44 2.48
N ILE A 471 14.74 21.79 3.32
CA ILE A 471 13.50 21.12 2.86
C ILE A 471 12.52 22.14 2.25
N CYS A 472 12.27 23.27 2.92
CA CYS A 472 11.40 24.31 2.40
C CYS A 472 11.91 24.86 1.05
N ALA A 473 13.22 25.10 0.92
CA ALA A 473 13.82 25.57 -0.32
C ALA A 473 13.71 24.53 -1.47
N LYS A 474 13.85 23.25 -1.18
CA LYS A 474 13.66 22.16 -2.16
C LYS A 474 12.21 22.04 -2.60
N LEU A 475 11.25 22.13 -1.66
CA LEU A 475 9.83 22.06 -1.97
C LEU A 475 9.34 23.27 -2.77
N ALA A 476 9.84 24.47 -2.48
CA ALA A 476 9.48 25.70 -3.20
C ALA A 476 9.80 25.65 -4.72
N GLN A 477 10.66 24.73 -5.16
CA GLN A 477 10.94 24.54 -6.59
C GLN A 477 9.75 23.95 -7.38
N TYR A 478 8.75 23.40 -6.67
CA TYR A 478 7.56 22.79 -7.24
C TYR A 478 6.31 23.68 -7.09
N GLU A 479 6.46 24.88 -6.55
CA GLU A 479 5.37 25.86 -6.48
C GLU A 479 5.02 26.38 -7.88
N GLY A 480 3.72 26.51 -8.19
CA GLY A 480 3.30 27.04 -9.48
C GLY A 480 1.87 26.75 -9.85
#